data_45d35f99998708f00091e3b5ebd1af75
#
_entry.id   45d35f99998708f00091e3b5ebd1af75
#
_cell.length_a   1.000
_cell.length_b   1.000
_cell.length_c   1.000
_cell.angle_alpha   90.00
_cell.angle_beta   90.00
_cell.angle_gamma   90.00
#
_symmetry.space_group_name_H-M   'P 1'
#
loop_
_entity.id
_entity.type
_entity.pdbx_description
1 polymer ?
#
loop_
_entity_poly.entity_id
_entity_poly.type
_entity_poly.pdbx_seq_one_letter_code
_entity_poly.pdbx_strand_id
1 'polypeptide(L)'
;LPIYAPQKHWMERDDEKEAAPVTSPDGKYTAYIKNQNVYVKELATGKEKQLSLDGTLSNYYSAYIRWSPDSKKVASCKIRPVEKRYVYYVESSPADQLQPKLHKQEYAKPGDELPFKIPCIYEVETGRGIIPSTDLFDRQYEIYGPEWNNDSRAVTFEYNQRGHQVYRVLELSAETGIVHPLIEETSDKYVNYTRRFRHDLRDNKHIIWMSERDNWNHLYMYDRTTAQPIHQITRGEWYVREVLRVDEDNRQIYFSANGVQPGEDPYLIRYYRIGFDGKDLVCLTPEEGMHRAWFSGDMNYLVDVYSMVNKAPVTVLRSAEDGKVVMPLETADISRLEAEGWKAPEVFTAKGRDGKTDMW
;
A
#
# COMPACT_ATOMS: atom_id res chain seq x y z
N LEU A 1 -10.91 -25.76 -8.28
CA LEU A 1 -10.57 -25.01 -7.08
C LEU A 1 -9.23 -24.35 -7.33
N PRO A 2 -9.07 -23.03 -7.13
CA PRO A 2 -7.77 -22.40 -7.25
C PRO A 2 -6.84 -23.00 -6.18
N ILE A 3 -5.75 -23.60 -6.63
CA ILE A 3 -4.68 -24.00 -5.72
C ILE A 3 -4.02 -22.70 -5.29
N TYR A 4 -4.31 -22.26 -4.08
CA TYR A 4 -3.57 -21.17 -3.47
C TYR A 4 -2.13 -21.64 -3.28
N ALA A 5 -1.22 -21.16 -4.10
CA ALA A 5 0.19 -21.26 -3.78
C ALA A 5 0.40 -20.54 -2.43
N PRO A 6 1.07 -21.16 -1.46
CA PRO A 6 1.35 -20.51 -0.19
C PRO A 6 2.12 -19.22 -0.49
N GLN A 7 1.57 -18.09 -0.05
CA GLN A 7 2.29 -16.82 -0.15
C GLN A 7 3.51 -16.90 0.76
N LYS A 8 4.69 -16.63 0.21
CA LYS A 8 5.90 -16.48 1.03
C LYS A 8 5.65 -15.39 2.06
N HIS A 9 6.00 -15.67 3.30
CA HIS A 9 6.02 -14.64 4.33
C HIS A 9 6.94 -13.49 3.89
N TRP A 10 6.59 -12.25 4.19
CA TRP A 10 7.37 -11.07 3.77
C TRP A 10 8.87 -11.14 4.17
N MET A 11 9.21 -11.84 5.26
CA MET A 11 10.58 -12.11 5.69
C MET A 11 11.31 -13.20 4.86
N GLU A 12 10.60 -14.00 4.09
CA GLU A 12 11.16 -15.06 3.24
C GLU A 12 11.48 -14.56 1.82
N ARG A 13 11.34 -13.26 1.58
CA ARG A 13 11.65 -12.67 0.28
C ARG A 13 13.15 -12.52 0.11
N ASP A 14 13.69 -13.23 -0.86
CA ASP A 14 15.09 -13.08 -1.31
C ASP A 14 15.24 -12.13 -2.50
N ASP A 15 14.15 -11.47 -2.92
CA ASP A 15 14.08 -10.50 -4.01
C ASP A 15 15.00 -9.26 -3.80
N GLU A 16 15.40 -8.99 -2.57
CA GLU A 16 16.41 -7.98 -2.26
C GLU A 16 17.83 -8.33 -2.73
N LYS A 17 18.13 -9.61 -2.98
CA LYS A 17 19.44 -10.08 -3.42
C LYS A 17 19.49 -10.42 -4.89
N GLU A 18 18.39 -10.94 -5.44
CA GLU A 18 18.30 -11.50 -6.77
C GLU A 18 17.08 -10.92 -7.50
N ALA A 19 17.34 -10.17 -8.55
CA ALA A 19 16.32 -9.70 -9.49
C ALA A 19 16.90 -9.70 -10.90
N ALA A 20 16.03 -9.75 -11.90
CA ALA A 20 16.43 -9.58 -13.28
C ALA A 20 17.04 -8.18 -13.49
N PRO A 21 18.06 -8.05 -14.36
CA PRO A 21 18.58 -6.74 -14.73
C PRO A 21 17.49 -5.81 -15.24
N VAL A 22 17.54 -4.53 -14.86
CA VAL A 22 16.52 -3.52 -15.18
C VAL A 22 17.03 -2.60 -16.27
N THR A 23 16.33 -2.55 -17.41
CA THR A 23 16.68 -1.67 -18.53
C THR A 23 16.25 -0.23 -18.23
N SER A 24 17.11 0.73 -18.64
CA SER A 24 16.79 2.16 -18.54
C SER A 24 15.59 2.56 -19.41
N PRO A 25 14.82 3.60 -19.06
CA PRO A 25 13.69 4.05 -19.86
C PRO A 25 14.02 4.38 -21.32
N ASP A 26 15.23 4.88 -21.60
CA ASP A 26 15.70 5.18 -22.95
C ASP A 26 16.27 3.96 -23.71
N GLY A 27 16.30 2.78 -23.08
CA GLY A 27 16.76 1.52 -23.66
C GLY A 27 18.26 1.41 -23.88
N LYS A 28 19.09 2.34 -23.37
CA LYS A 28 20.53 2.34 -23.64
C LYS A 28 21.35 1.54 -22.63
N TYR A 29 20.86 1.40 -21.40
CA TYR A 29 21.57 0.75 -20.32
C TYR A 29 20.74 -0.32 -19.66
N THR A 30 21.41 -1.23 -18.96
CA THR A 30 20.80 -2.12 -17.98
C THR A 30 21.54 -2.04 -16.65
N ALA A 31 20.81 -2.03 -15.54
CA ALA A 31 21.37 -1.98 -14.19
C ALA A 31 21.12 -3.30 -13.47
N TYR A 32 22.06 -3.76 -12.66
CA TYR A 32 21.99 -5.04 -11.94
C TYR A 32 22.99 -5.05 -10.77
N ILE A 33 22.86 -6.06 -9.92
CA ILE A 33 23.79 -6.31 -8.82
C ILE A 33 24.78 -7.40 -9.22
N LYS A 34 26.06 -7.14 -8.96
CA LYS A 34 27.17 -8.08 -9.16
C LYS A 34 28.14 -7.91 -8.00
N ASN A 35 28.51 -9.02 -7.34
CA ASN A 35 29.37 -8.99 -6.16
C ASN A 35 28.93 -7.96 -5.10
N GLN A 36 27.65 -7.98 -4.75
CA GLN A 36 26.99 -7.09 -3.78
C GLN A 36 27.01 -5.59 -4.13
N ASN A 37 27.41 -5.22 -5.34
CA ASN A 37 27.53 -3.85 -5.81
C ASN A 37 26.63 -3.54 -7.01
N VAL A 38 26.28 -2.26 -7.17
CA VAL A 38 25.50 -1.74 -8.30
C VAL A 38 26.39 -1.61 -9.54
N TYR A 39 25.95 -2.20 -10.65
CA TYR A 39 26.57 -2.10 -11.96
C TYR A 39 25.58 -1.60 -12.99
N VAL A 40 26.09 -0.93 -14.00
CA VAL A 40 25.36 -0.61 -15.23
C VAL A 40 26.15 -1.12 -16.43
N LYS A 41 25.42 -1.58 -17.45
CA LYS A 41 25.99 -2.04 -18.72
C LYS A 41 25.38 -1.25 -19.86
N GLU A 42 26.19 -0.67 -20.69
CA GLU A 42 25.76 -0.04 -21.94
C GLU A 42 25.42 -1.12 -22.97
N LEU A 43 24.19 -1.13 -23.45
CA LEU A 43 23.69 -2.23 -24.32
C LEU A 43 24.33 -2.23 -25.72
N ALA A 44 24.65 -1.04 -26.25
CA ALA A 44 25.25 -0.91 -27.57
C ALA A 44 26.70 -1.44 -27.64
N THR A 45 27.50 -1.20 -26.59
CA THR A 45 28.93 -1.54 -26.57
C THR A 45 29.23 -2.75 -25.72
N GLY A 46 28.31 -3.16 -24.85
CA GLY A 46 28.53 -4.21 -23.85
C GLY A 46 29.43 -3.79 -22.68
N LYS A 47 29.86 -2.51 -22.61
CA LYS A 47 30.77 -2.00 -21.57
C LYS A 47 30.04 -1.95 -20.23
N GLU A 48 30.65 -2.56 -19.23
CA GLU A 48 30.19 -2.52 -17.83
C GLU A 48 30.89 -1.38 -17.06
N LYS A 49 30.14 -0.75 -16.15
CA LYS A 49 30.64 0.22 -15.17
C LYS A 49 30.10 -0.12 -13.79
N GLN A 50 31.02 -0.25 -12.85
CA GLN A 50 30.69 -0.38 -11.42
C GLN A 50 30.37 1.00 -10.84
N LEU A 51 29.22 1.15 -10.17
CA LEU A 51 28.76 2.41 -9.58
C LEU A 51 29.02 2.47 -8.07
N SER A 52 28.90 1.33 -7.36
CA SER A 52 29.23 1.24 -5.93
C SER A 52 30.46 0.36 -5.71
N LEU A 53 31.27 0.66 -4.68
CA LEU A 53 32.55 0.00 -4.42
C LEU A 53 32.63 -0.61 -3.02
N ASP A 54 31.61 -0.47 -2.20
CA ASP A 54 31.60 -0.79 -0.78
C ASP A 54 30.55 -1.86 -0.39
N GLY A 55 30.03 -2.55 -1.39
CA GLY A 55 29.14 -3.71 -1.20
C GLY A 55 29.90 -4.92 -0.70
N THR A 56 29.40 -5.55 0.36
CA THR A 56 29.91 -6.78 0.99
C THR A 56 28.75 -7.69 1.38
N LEU A 57 29.03 -8.92 1.82
CA LEU A 57 27.99 -9.82 2.32
C LEU A 57 27.25 -9.28 3.55
N SER A 58 27.93 -8.45 4.37
CA SER A 58 27.35 -7.80 5.55
C SER A 58 26.76 -6.41 5.28
N ASN A 59 26.95 -5.89 4.06
CA ASN A 59 26.38 -4.64 3.57
C ASN A 59 26.27 -4.71 2.05
N TYR A 60 25.14 -5.22 1.55
CA TYR A 60 24.95 -5.41 0.12
C TYR A 60 23.95 -4.40 -0.44
N TYR A 61 23.94 -4.25 -1.77
CA TYR A 61 22.95 -3.44 -2.45
C TYR A 61 21.77 -4.30 -2.90
N SER A 62 20.57 -3.79 -2.69
CA SER A 62 19.32 -4.42 -3.12
C SER A 62 19.29 -4.55 -4.64
N ALA A 63 18.86 -5.70 -5.11
CA ALA A 63 18.59 -5.93 -6.52
C ALA A 63 17.32 -5.20 -7.02
N TYR A 64 16.57 -4.59 -6.12
CA TYR A 64 15.45 -3.70 -6.41
C TYR A 64 15.96 -2.34 -6.89
N ILE A 65 16.31 -2.27 -8.18
CA ILE A 65 16.85 -1.06 -8.80
C ILE A 65 15.73 -0.28 -9.47
N ARG A 66 15.77 1.05 -9.31
CA ARG A 66 14.86 2.01 -9.95
C ARG A 66 15.64 3.00 -10.79
N TRP A 67 15.36 3.03 -12.09
CA TRP A 67 15.90 4.06 -12.98
C TRP A 67 15.15 5.38 -12.81
N SER A 68 15.87 6.50 -12.86
CA SER A 68 15.25 7.81 -13.01
C SER A 68 14.55 7.91 -14.37
N PRO A 69 13.42 8.64 -14.49
CA PRO A 69 12.72 8.85 -15.76
C PRO A 69 13.62 9.36 -16.89
N ASP A 70 14.64 10.18 -16.57
CA ASP A 70 15.63 10.70 -17.53
C ASP A 70 16.76 9.73 -17.89
N SER A 71 16.74 8.50 -17.35
CA SER A 71 17.75 7.45 -17.57
C SER A 71 19.18 7.80 -17.13
N LYS A 72 19.38 8.86 -16.34
CA LYS A 72 20.72 9.32 -15.95
C LYS A 72 21.18 8.81 -14.59
N LYS A 73 20.22 8.31 -13.77
CA LYS A 73 20.50 7.88 -12.42
C LYS A 73 19.79 6.56 -12.09
N VAL A 74 20.34 5.83 -11.15
CA VAL A 74 19.73 4.62 -10.57
C VAL A 74 19.61 4.81 -9.06
N ALA A 75 18.49 4.37 -8.50
CA ALA A 75 18.26 4.28 -7.07
C ALA A 75 18.20 2.83 -6.62
N SER A 76 18.71 2.55 -5.44
CA SER A 76 18.66 1.26 -4.77
C SER A 76 18.71 1.48 -3.26
N CYS A 77 18.69 0.41 -2.47
CA CYS A 77 18.95 0.45 -1.04
C CYS A 77 20.25 -0.30 -0.72
N LYS A 78 21.10 0.30 0.11
CA LYS A 78 22.18 -0.42 0.78
C LYS A 78 21.61 -1.08 2.03
N ILE A 79 21.82 -2.37 2.18
CA ILE A 79 21.18 -3.20 3.21
C ILE A 79 22.24 -3.79 4.12
N ARG A 80 22.10 -3.55 5.41
CA ARG A 80 22.79 -4.30 6.45
C ARG A 80 21.85 -5.41 6.93
N PRO A 81 22.10 -6.68 6.54
CA PRO A 81 21.27 -7.80 6.93
C PRO A 81 21.47 -8.14 8.40
N VAL A 82 20.57 -8.94 8.93
CA VAL A 82 20.68 -9.54 10.26
C VAL A 82 20.66 -11.06 10.14
N GLU A 83 21.06 -11.74 11.21
CA GLU A 83 20.96 -13.20 11.28
C GLU A 83 19.49 -13.61 11.27
N LYS A 84 19.14 -14.52 10.34
CA LYS A 84 17.79 -15.05 10.24
C LYS A 84 17.41 -15.83 11.51
N ARG A 85 16.28 -15.52 12.10
CA ARG A 85 15.68 -16.21 13.23
C ARG A 85 14.56 -17.11 12.76
N TYR A 86 14.38 -18.25 13.42
CA TYR A 86 13.40 -19.25 13.02
C TYR A 86 12.53 -19.67 14.20
N VAL A 87 11.26 -19.95 13.92
CA VAL A 87 10.39 -20.75 14.76
C VAL A 87 10.25 -22.15 14.14
N TYR A 88 10.10 -23.14 15.00
CA TYR A 88 10.01 -24.55 14.60
C TYR A 88 8.66 -25.10 15.02
N TYR A 89 8.06 -25.90 14.17
CA TYR A 89 6.82 -26.62 14.49
C TYR A 89 6.84 -28.00 13.85
N VAL A 90 6.04 -28.91 14.42
CA VAL A 90 5.96 -30.30 13.98
C VAL A 90 4.60 -30.53 13.32
N GLU A 91 4.60 -30.99 12.09
CA GLU A 91 3.43 -31.56 11.43
C GLU A 91 3.33 -33.02 11.87
N SER A 92 2.39 -33.32 12.78
CA SER A 92 2.29 -34.63 13.43
C SER A 92 1.79 -35.74 12.49
N SER A 93 0.99 -35.38 11.48
CA SER A 93 0.38 -36.33 10.54
C SER A 93 0.44 -35.78 9.10
N PRO A 94 1.64 -35.77 8.48
CA PRO A 94 1.76 -35.35 7.09
C PRO A 94 1.06 -36.32 6.14
N ALA A 95 0.51 -35.79 5.03
CA ALA A 95 -0.25 -36.60 4.08
C ALA A 95 0.60 -37.56 3.23
N ASP A 96 1.90 -37.30 3.13
CA ASP A 96 2.83 -37.98 2.22
C ASP A 96 3.81 -38.94 2.92
N GLN A 97 3.78 -39.04 4.27
CA GLN A 97 4.60 -39.96 5.05
C GLN A 97 3.96 -40.32 6.39
N LEU A 98 4.40 -41.44 6.96
CA LEU A 98 3.90 -41.92 8.25
C LEU A 98 4.50 -41.14 9.42
N GLN A 99 5.80 -40.75 9.32
CA GLN A 99 6.52 -40.07 10.38
C GLN A 99 6.25 -38.59 10.41
N PRO A 100 6.23 -37.92 11.58
CA PRO A 100 6.10 -36.48 11.70
C PRO A 100 7.18 -35.71 10.89
N LYS A 101 6.84 -34.52 10.42
CA LYS A 101 7.76 -33.60 9.76
C LYS A 101 8.09 -32.41 10.63
N LEU A 102 9.38 -32.08 10.74
CA LEU A 102 9.84 -30.84 11.34
C LEU A 102 9.87 -29.74 10.27
N HIS A 103 9.18 -28.66 10.54
CA HIS A 103 9.20 -27.44 9.73
C HIS A 103 9.91 -26.31 10.49
N LYS A 104 10.50 -25.39 9.73
CA LYS A 104 11.02 -24.13 10.24
C LYS A 104 10.48 -22.98 9.37
N GLN A 105 10.11 -21.90 10.04
CA GLN A 105 9.66 -20.67 9.38
C GLN A 105 10.54 -19.52 9.87
N GLU A 106 11.03 -18.69 8.95
CA GLU A 106 11.73 -17.47 9.31
C GLU A 106 10.77 -16.52 10.05
N TYR A 107 11.13 -16.13 11.26
CA TYR A 107 10.28 -15.31 12.11
C TYR A 107 11.12 -14.55 13.14
N ALA A 108 11.22 -13.24 12.97
CA ALA A 108 11.78 -12.35 13.97
C ALA A 108 10.74 -12.06 15.05
N LYS A 109 11.10 -12.30 16.32
CA LYS A 109 10.24 -11.98 17.46
C LYS A 109 10.38 -10.50 17.86
N PRO A 110 9.40 -9.96 18.61
CA PRO A 110 9.56 -8.64 19.22
C PRO A 110 10.86 -8.57 20.03
N GLY A 111 11.71 -7.58 19.74
CA GLY A 111 13.03 -7.44 20.35
C GLY A 111 14.20 -7.89 19.48
N ASP A 112 13.99 -8.80 18.52
CA ASP A 112 15.05 -9.21 17.59
C ASP A 112 15.49 -8.03 16.69
N GLU A 113 16.75 -8.08 16.26
CA GLU A 113 17.26 -7.12 15.28
C GLU A 113 16.55 -7.28 13.93
N LEU A 114 16.36 -6.15 13.22
CA LEU A 114 15.80 -6.11 11.89
C LEU A 114 16.85 -5.56 10.89
N PRO A 115 16.77 -5.93 9.60
CA PRO A 115 17.64 -5.38 8.57
C PRO A 115 17.55 -3.84 8.54
N PHE A 116 18.67 -3.20 8.27
CA PHE A 116 18.75 -1.75 8.14
C PHE A 116 18.97 -1.37 6.69
N LYS A 117 18.10 -0.52 6.13
CA LYS A 117 18.12 -0.11 4.72
C LYS A 117 18.45 1.37 4.59
N ILE A 118 19.33 1.73 3.66
CA ILE A 118 19.68 3.11 3.34
C ILE A 118 19.38 3.33 1.85
N PRO A 119 18.35 4.08 1.48
CA PRO A 119 18.12 4.49 0.09
C PRO A 119 19.30 5.30 -0.43
N CYS A 120 19.76 5.01 -1.62
CA CYS A 120 20.90 5.64 -2.25
C CYS A 120 20.69 5.85 -3.74
N ILE A 121 21.39 6.81 -4.32
CA ILE A 121 21.31 7.18 -5.73
C ILE A 121 22.71 7.14 -6.33
N TYR A 122 22.83 6.67 -7.57
CA TYR A 122 24.06 6.70 -8.34
C TYR A 122 23.85 7.37 -9.70
N GLU A 123 24.72 8.30 -10.07
CA GLU A 123 24.75 8.91 -11.39
C GLU A 123 25.49 7.96 -12.36
N VAL A 124 24.88 7.67 -13.48
CA VAL A 124 25.40 6.68 -14.45
C VAL A 124 26.70 7.19 -15.13
N GLU A 125 26.67 8.46 -15.54
CA GLU A 125 27.80 9.07 -16.27
C GLU A 125 29.03 9.26 -15.38
N THR A 126 28.88 9.88 -14.24
CA THR A 126 30.00 10.23 -13.35
C THR A 126 30.39 9.06 -12.43
N GLY A 127 29.43 8.23 -12.04
CA GLY A 127 29.58 7.23 -10.97
C GLY A 127 29.45 7.83 -9.57
N ARG A 128 29.02 9.10 -9.44
CA ARG A 128 28.81 9.76 -8.16
C ARG A 128 27.72 9.04 -7.39
N GLY A 129 28.06 8.57 -6.18
CA GLY A 129 27.10 8.04 -5.20
C GLY A 129 26.55 9.12 -4.30
N ILE A 130 25.26 9.08 -4.02
CA ILE A 130 24.53 9.96 -3.10
C ILE A 130 23.93 9.06 -2.03
N ILE A 131 24.53 9.08 -0.83
CA ILE A 131 24.16 8.30 0.33
C ILE A 131 23.79 9.28 1.44
N PRO A 132 22.54 9.31 1.90
CA PRO A 132 22.07 10.30 2.87
C PRO A 132 22.52 10.00 4.30
N SER A 133 22.40 11.01 5.20
CA SER A 133 22.31 10.80 6.64
C SER A 133 21.03 10.01 6.97
N THR A 134 21.09 9.20 8.02
CA THR A 134 19.99 8.34 8.47
C THR A 134 19.20 8.91 9.66
N ASP A 135 19.48 10.14 10.08
CA ASP A 135 18.90 10.75 11.29
C ASP A 135 17.37 10.75 11.32
N LEU A 136 16.73 10.85 10.13
CA LEU A 136 15.27 10.86 10.00
C LEU A 136 14.64 9.46 9.96
N PHE A 137 15.46 8.38 9.86
CA PHE A 137 14.97 7.00 9.70
C PHE A 137 15.91 5.96 10.36
N ASP A 138 16.45 6.30 11.52
CA ASP A 138 17.45 5.50 12.25
C ASP A 138 16.87 4.24 12.93
N ARG A 139 15.66 4.30 13.47
CA ARG A 139 14.97 3.21 14.19
C ARG A 139 13.99 2.46 13.31
N GLN A 140 14.49 1.79 12.30
CA GLN A 140 13.67 1.15 11.28
C GLN A 140 12.92 -0.08 11.78
N TYR A 141 11.61 -0.13 11.48
CA TYR A 141 10.89 -1.37 11.30
C TYR A 141 10.97 -1.77 9.82
N GLU A 142 10.68 -0.83 8.90
CA GLU A 142 10.72 -1.07 7.46
C GLU A 142 10.98 0.25 6.70
N ILE A 143 11.66 0.12 5.56
CA ILE A 143 11.76 1.14 4.51
C ILE A 143 11.10 0.58 3.25
N TYR A 144 10.15 1.33 2.67
CA TYR A 144 9.50 1.03 1.41
C TYR A 144 9.97 2.01 0.32
N GLY A 145 10.22 1.53 -0.86
CA GLY A 145 10.82 2.31 -1.94
C GLY A 145 12.32 2.02 -2.06
N PRO A 146 13.11 2.86 -2.73
CA PRO A 146 12.82 4.21 -3.25
C PRO A 146 12.04 4.26 -4.55
N GLU A 147 11.27 5.32 -4.77
CA GLU A 147 10.55 5.60 -6.01
C GLU A 147 10.90 7.01 -6.53
N TRP A 148 11.15 7.12 -7.85
CA TRP A 148 11.53 8.39 -8.46
C TRP A 148 10.36 9.35 -8.62
N ASN A 149 10.63 10.64 -8.41
CA ASN A 149 9.76 11.69 -8.89
C ASN A 149 9.81 11.77 -10.42
N ASN A 150 8.71 12.20 -11.05
CA ASN A 150 8.60 12.27 -12.51
C ASN A 150 9.65 13.19 -13.14
N ASP A 151 10.19 14.17 -12.40
CA ASP A 151 11.22 15.11 -12.84
C ASP A 151 12.67 14.65 -12.62
N SER A 152 12.88 13.44 -12.11
CA SER A 152 14.19 12.84 -11.85
C SER A 152 15.08 13.59 -10.85
N ARG A 153 14.52 14.55 -10.06
CA ARG A 153 15.31 15.36 -9.11
C ARG A 153 15.44 14.76 -7.72
N ALA A 154 14.55 13.82 -7.39
CA ALA A 154 14.54 13.19 -6.07
C ALA A 154 13.91 11.81 -6.13
N VAL A 155 14.17 11.01 -5.11
CA VAL A 155 13.43 9.79 -4.81
C VAL A 155 12.66 9.95 -3.52
N THR A 156 11.47 9.36 -3.44
CA THR A 156 10.71 9.24 -2.21
C THR A 156 10.79 7.82 -1.68
N PHE A 157 10.77 7.69 -0.36
CA PHE A 157 10.67 6.42 0.34
C PHE A 157 9.85 6.60 1.61
N GLU A 158 9.27 5.51 2.09
CA GLU A 158 8.43 5.55 3.28
C GLU A 158 9.14 4.84 4.43
N TYR A 159 9.18 5.49 5.57
CA TYR A 159 9.78 5.01 6.79
C TYR A 159 8.73 4.66 7.82
N ASN A 160 8.78 3.42 8.29
CA ASN A 160 8.01 2.94 9.42
C ASN A 160 8.96 2.72 10.60
N GLN A 161 8.76 3.47 11.67
CA GLN A 161 9.57 3.34 12.87
C GLN A 161 9.26 2.05 13.62
N ARG A 162 10.28 1.43 14.18
CA ARG A 162 10.10 0.31 15.11
C ARG A 162 9.32 0.78 16.34
N GLY A 163 8.20 0.11 16.62
CA GLY A 163 7.19 0.53 17.61
C GLY A 163 5.98 1.23 16.98
N HIS A 164 6.07 1.58 15.68
CA HIS A 164 4.97 2.13 14.87
C HIS A 164 4.35 3.42 15.41
N GLN A 165 5.11 4.23 16.13
CA GLN A 165 4.64 5.52 16.66
C GLN A 165 4.96 6.67 15.72
N VAL A 166 5.87 6.47 14.76
CA VAL A 166 6.22 7.45 13.73
C VAL A 166 6.20 6.76 12.37
N TYR A 167 5.55 7.40 11.42
CA TYR A 167 5.56 7.04 10.01
C TYR A 167 5.88 8.27 9.16
N ARG A 168 6.82 8.17 8.23
CA ARG A 168 7.24 9.29 7.39
C ARG A 168 7.24 8.92 5.92
N VAL A 169 6.82 9.85 5.09
CA VAL A 169 7.19 9.91 3.67
C VAL A 169 8.36 10.87 3.56
N LEU A 170 9.50 10.35 3.15
CA LEU A 170 10.77 11.08 3.05
C LEU A 170 11.16 11.27 1.59
N GLU A 171 11.79 12.40 1.28
CA GLU A 171 12.35 12.68 -0.03
C GLU A 171 13.85 12.88 0.07
N LEU A 172 14.62 12.14 -0.75
CA LEU A 172 16.06 12.27 -0.91
C LEU A 172 16.36 13.03 -2.20
N SER A 173 16.95 14.21 -2.08
CA SER A 173 17.41 15.01 -3.23
C SER A 173 18.54 14.31 -3.98
N ALA A 174 18.39 14.14 -5.29
CA ALA A 174 19.41 13.58 -6.16
C ALA A 174 20.55 14.57 -6.47
N GLU A 175 20.41 15.83 -6.10
CA GLU A 175 21.42 16.86 -6.27
C GLU A 175 22.26 17.02 -5.01
N THR A 176 21.60 17.24 -3.87
CA THR A 176 22.24 17.61 -2.61
C THR A 176 22.50 16.45 -1.66
N GLY A 177 21.76 15.33 -1.81
CA GLY A 177 21.78 14.22 -0.85
C GLY A 177 21.05 14.50 0.47
N ILE A 178 20.38 15.65 0.57
CA ILE A 178 19.59 15.99 1.76
C ILE A 178 18.28 15.22 1.74
N VAL A 179 17.91 14.68 2.91
CA VAL A 179 16.59 14.07 3.15
C VAL A 179 15.72 15.05 3.92
N HIS A 180 14.47 15.19 3.48
CA HIS A 180 13.48 15.95 4.23
C HIS A 180 12.13 15.22 4.26
N PRO A 181 11.31 15.42 5.31
CA PRO A 181 9.99 14.82 5.39
C PRO A 181 8.99 15.58 4.50
N LEU A 182 8.24 14.83 3.68
CA LEU A 182 7.06 15.34 2.96
C LEU A 182 5.80 15.18 3.81
N ILE A 183 5.70 14.07 4.55
CA ILE A 183 4.59 13.75 5.43
C ILE A 183 5.17 13.12 6.69
N GLU A 184 4.65 13.50 7.85
CA GLU A 184 4.94 12.86 9.11
C GLU A 184 3.63 12.56 9.85
N GLU A 185 3.44 11.30 10.22
CA GLU A 185 2.37 10.83 11.11
C GLU A 185 2.98 10.38 12.42
N THR A 186 2.43 10.86 13.52
CA THR A 186 2.85 10.50 14.86
C THR A 186 1.66 10.10 15.73
N SER A 187 1.86 9.13 16.60
CA SER A 187 0.86 8.70 17.57
C SER A 187 1.56 8.29 18.86
N ASP A 188 0.98 8.61 20.00
CA ASP A 188 1.45 8.12 21.31
C ASP A 188 1.19 6.62 21.49
N LYS A 189 0.40 6.03 20.63
CA LYS A 189 0.01 4.60 20.64
C LYS A 189 0.53 3.86 19.41
N TYR A 190 -0.09 4.12 18.26
CA TYR A 190 0.14 3.35 17.06
C TYR A 190 -0.31 4.11 15.81
N VAL A 191 0.51 4.16 14.78
CA VAL A 191 0.15 4.62 13.44
C VAL A 191 -0.24 3.40 12.61
N ASN A 192 -1.46 3.37 12.09
CA ASN A 192 -1.96 2.25 11.29
C ASN A 192 -1.31 2.23 9.90
N TYR A 193 -0.11 1.66 9.83
CA TYR A 193 0.67 1.57 8.59
C TYR A 193 0.15 0.53 7.60
N THR A 194 -0.77 -0.36 7.98
CA THR A 194 -1.29 -1.42 7.11
C THR A 194 -2.42 -0.94 6.19
N ARG A 195 -3.03 0.20 6.53
CA ARG A 195 -4.13 0.81 5.79
C ARG A 195 -3.81 2.26 5.47
N ARG A 196 -2.75 2.45 4.71
CA ARG A 196 -2.36 3.77 4.22
C ARG A 196 -2.59 3.85 2.72
N PHE A 197 -2.79 5.06 2.25
CA PHE A 197 -2.85 5.35 0.84
C PHE A 197 -2.06 6.62 0.57
N ARG A 198 -1.25 6.58 -0.47
CA ARG A 198 -0.52 7.71 -1.00
C ARG A 198 -0.68 7.74 -2.51
N HIS A 199 -0.95 8.92 -3.05
CA HIS A 199 -0.94 9.17 -4.48
C HIS A 199 -0.28 10.51 -4.76
N ASP A 200 0.88 10.48 -5.42
CA ASP A 200 1.58 11.68 -5.89
C ASP A 200 0.94 12.10 -7.21
N LEU A 201 0.40 13.32 -7.26
CA LEU A 201 -0.22 13.83 -8.47
C LEU A 201 0.81 14.07 -9.59
N ARG A 202 0.37 13.95 -10.83
CA ARG A 202 1.21 14.15 -12.03
C ARG A 202 1.84 15.55 -12.10
N ASP A 203 1.30 16.52 -11.37
CA ASP A 203 1.82 17.88 -11.29
C ASP A 203 3.11 18.05 -10.47
N ASN A 204 3.56 16.96 -9.79
CA ASN A 204 4.69 16.95 -8.86
C ASN A 204 4.61 17.96 -7.70
N LYS A 205 3.42 18.50 -7.42
CA LYS A 205 3.19 19.51 -6.38
C LYS A 205 2.29 19.04 -5.26
N HIS A 206 1.40 18.11 -5.55
CA HIS A 206 0.39 17.68 -4.60
C HIS A 206 0.46 16.17 -4.33
N ILE A 207 0.09 15.81 -3.11
CA ILE A 207 0.00 14.41 -2.67
C ILE A 207 -1.36 14.21 -2.01
N ILE A 208 -2.08 13.16 -2.41
CA ILE A 208 -3.25 12.68 -1.66
C ILE A 208 -2.75 11.66 -0.65
N TRP A 209 -3.04 11.90 0.60
CA TRP A 209 -2.59 11.09 1.73
C TRP A 209 -3.76 10.66 2.61
N MET A 210 -3.72 9.41 3.09
CA MET A 210 -4.70 8.86 4.03
C MET A 210 -4.15 8.89 5.45
N SER A 211 -4.91 9.46 6.40
CA SER A 211 -4.47 9.68 7.78
C SER A 211 -5.61 9.50 8.78
N GLU A 212 -5.27 8.98 9.97
CA GLU A 212 -6.17 8.82 11.12
C GLU A 212 -5.99 9.95 12.16
N ARG A 213 -5.41 11.11 11.79
CA ARG A 213 -5.02 12.20 12.71
C ARG A 213 -6.16 12.87 13.47
N ASP A 214 -7.39 12.73 12.97
CA ASP A 214 -8.61 13.26 13.62
C ASP A 214 -9.47 12.16 14.27
N ASN A 215 -8.88 10.99 14.54
CA ASN A 215 -9.48 9.75 15.06
C ASN A 215 -10.33 8.97 14.04
N TRP A 216 -10.46 9.47 12.82
CA TRP A 216 -11.08 8.80 11.69
C TRP A 216 -10.13 8.73 10.52
N ASN A 217 -10.24 7.68 9.71
CA ASN A 217 -9.38 7.52 8.55
C ASN A 217 -9.91 8.35 7.38
N HIS A 218 -9.20 9.41 7.04
CA HIS A 218 -9.62 10.36 6.00
C HIS A 218 -8.53 10.68 5.00
N LEU A 219 -8.93 11.27 3.87
CA LEU A 219 -8.04 11.73 2.81
C LEU A 219 -7.72 13.21 2.98
N TYR A 220 -6.45 13.55 2.78
CA TYR A 220 -5.90 14.90 2.87
C TYR A 220 -5.14 15.25 1.60
N MET A 221 -5.24 16.49 1.16
CA MET A 221 -4.41 17.07 0.12
C MET A 221 -3.21 17.75 0.76
N TYR A 222 -2.00 17.36 0.34
CA TYR A 222 -0.73 17.95 0.78
C TYR A 222 -0.08 18.75 -0.32
N ASP A 223 0.58 19.84 0.06
CA ASP A 223 1.55 20.54 -0.76
C ASP A 223 2.94 19.94 -0.56
N ARG A 224 3.52 19.41 -1.63
CA ARG A 224 4.83 18.75 -1.61
C ARG A 224 5.97 19.72 -1.28
N THR A 225 5.85 21.00 -1.69
CA THR A 225 6.91 22.01 -1.50
C THR A 225 7.00 22.45 -0.05
N THR A 226 5.85 22.67 0.57
CA THR A 226 5.79 23.13 1.97
C THR A 226 5.72 21.97 2.97
N ALA A 227 5.48 20.76 2.51
CA ALA A 227 5.24 19.56 3.32
C ALA A 227 4.08 19.73 4.31
N GLN A 228 3.08 20.53 3.94
CA GLN A 228 1.92 20.82 4.79
C GLN A 228 0.63 20.37 4.14
N PRO A 229 -0.38 19.94 4.96
CA PRO A 229 -1.72 19.68 4.45
C PRO A 229 -2.36 20.98 3.98
N ILE A 230 -2.90 20.99 2.76
CA ILE A 230 -3.66 22.11 2.20
C ILE A 230 -5.08 22.09 2.77
N HIS A 231 -5.72 20.93 2.73
CA HIS A 231 -7.06 20.71 3.28
C HIS A 231 -7.36 19.21 3.46
N GLN A 232 -8.38 18.93 4.24
CA GLN A 232 -8.99 17.63 4.39
C GLN A 232 -10.01 17.41 3.27
N ILE A 233 -9.86 16.32 2.49
CA ILE A 233 -10.76 15.98 1.37
C ILE A 233 -12.03 15.31 1.89
N THR A 234 -11.89 14.28 2.72
CA THR A 234 -13.03 13.59 3.35
C THR A 234 -13.08 13.92 4.84
N ARG A 235 -14.26 14.03 5.42
CA ARG A 235 -14.44 14.40 6.83
C ARG A 235 -15.73 13.83 7.40
N GLY A 236 -15.75 13.63 8.72
CA GLY A 236 -16.93 13.14 9.45
C GLY A 236 -16.57 12.02 10.43
N GLU A 237 -17.56 11.54 11.18
CA GLU A 237 -17.38 10.41 12.12
C GLU A 237 -17.56 9.07 11.39
N TRP A 238 -16.73 8.84 10.38
CA TRP A 238 -16.76 7.66 9.55
C TRP A 238 -15.38 7.38 8.94
N TYR A 239 -15.21 6.24 8.30
CA TYR A 239 -13.93 5.67 7.95
C TYR A 239 -13.79 5.45 6.43
N VAL A 240 -12.80 6.07 5.78
CA VAL A 240 -12.36 5.70 4.42
C VAL A 240 -11.66 4.36 4.50
N ARG A 241 -12.18 3.35 3.81
CA ARG A 241 -11.65 2.00 3.87
C ARG A 241 -10.56 1.75 2.83
N GLU A 242 -10.82 2.17 1.60
CA GLU A 242 -9.93 1.93 0.47
C GLU A 242 -10.17 2.98 -0.62
N VAL A 243 -9.10 3.48 -1.22
CA VAL A 243 -9.18 4.29 -2.44
C VAL A 243 -9.06 3.35 -3.64
N LEU A 244 -10.05 3.38 -4.51
CA LEU A 244 -10.14 2.52 -5.68
C LEU A 244 -9.48 3.16 -6.91
N ARG A 245 -9.64 4.48 -7.05
CA ARG A 245 -9.08 5.26 -8.14
C ARG A 245 -8.97 6.72 -7.78
N VAL A 246 -7.89 7.34 -8.23
CA VAL A 246 -7.72 8.79 -8.35
C VAL A 246 -7.82 9.15 -9.82
N ASP A 247 -8.84 9.90 -10.17
CA ASP A 247 -9.04 10.45 -11.51
C ASP A 247 -8.54 11.89 -11.52
N GLU A 248 -7.29 12.07 -11.97
CA GLU A 248 -6.67 13.40 -11.98
C GLU A 248 -7.25 14.31 -13.06
N ASP A 249 -7.74 13.74 -14.17
CA ASP A 249 -8.28 14.52 -15.28
C ASP A 249 -9.61 15.17 -14.91
N ASN A 250 -10.48 14.43 -14.18
CA ASN A 250 -11.75 14.92 -13.67
C ASN A 250 -11.66 15.43 -12.23
N ARG A 251 -10.47 15.34 -11.60
CA ARG A 251 -10.20 15.74 -10.22
C ARG A 251 -11.16 15.07 -9.21
N GLN A 252 -11.34 13.75 -9.34
CA GLN A 252 -12.23 12.95 -8.52
C GLN A 252 -11.51 11.77 -7.89
N ILE A 253 -12.00 11.33 -6.73
CA ILE A 253 -11.53 10.16 -6.01
C ILE A 253 -12.70 9.20 -5.83
N TYR A 254 -12.53 7.93 -6.21
CA TYR A 254 -13.46 6.84 -5.96
C TYR A 254 -12.94 6.00 -4.81
N PHE A 255 -13.78 5.76 -3.81
CA PHE A 255 -13.35 5.07 -2.60
C PHE A 255 -14.50 4.27 -1.97
N SER A 256 -14.15 3.33 -1.11
CA SER A 256 -15.11 2.66 -0.22
C SER A 256 -15.00 3.22 1.21
N ALA A 257 -16.11 3.23 1.92
CA ALA A 257 -16.18 3.74 3.29
C ALA A 257 -17.16 2.95 4.14
N ASN A 258 -16.98 3.08 5.46
CA ASN A 258 -17.82 2.49 6.50
C ASN A 258 -18.40 3.59 7.38
N GLY A 259 -19.64 3.41 7.89
CA GLY A 259 -20.25 4.29 8.90
C GLY A 259 -20.68 5.67 8.41
N VAL A 260 -20.75 5.91 7.09
CA VAL A 260 -21.17 7.22 6.53
C VAL A 260 -22.64 7.50 6.79
N GLN A 261 -23.48 6.45 6.80
CA GLN A 261 -24.93 6.61 7.02
C GLN A 261 -25.24 6.49 8.52
N PRO A 262 -25.81 7.54 9.13
CA PRO A 262 -26.16 7.50 10.54
C PRO A 262 -27.23 6.43 10.85
N GLY A 263 -27.00 5.67 11.92
CA GLY A 263 -27.97 4.66 12.40
C GLY A 263 -27.95 3.31 11.68
N GLU A 264 -27.08 3.17 10.68
CA GLU A 264 -26.79 1.87 10.06
C GLU A 264 -25.65 1.15 10.78
N ASP A 265 -25.57 -0.17 10.56
CA ASP A 265 -24.41 -0.97 10.97
C ASP A 265 -23.12 -0.36 10.40
N PRO A 266 -22.21 0.13 11.26
CA PRO A 266 -20.99 0.80 10.81
C PRO A 266 -19.98 -0.15 10.10
N TYR A 267 -20.23 -1.47 10.08
CA TYR A 267 -19.40 -2.42 9.33
C TYR A 267 -19.81 -2.54 7.86
N LEU A 268 -20.98 -2.03 7.46
CA LEU A 268 -21.43 -2.06 6.08
C LEU A 268 -20.54 -1.18 5.19
N ILE A 269 -20.12 -1.74 4.07
CA ILE A 269 -19.26 -1.05 3.09
C ILE A 269 -20.14 -0.46 1.99
N ARG A 270 -19.92 0.83 1.71
CA ARG A 270 -20.51 1.53 0.57
C ARG A 270 -19.43 2.18 -0.29
N TYR A 271 -19.76 2.47 -1.52
CA TYR A 271 -18.86 3.09 -2.50
C TYR A 271 -19.28 4.54 -2.77
N TYR A 272 -18.26 5.38 -2.87
CA TYR A 272 -18.43 6.84 -2.98
C TYR A 272 -17.48 7.41 -4.03
N ARG A 273 -17.82 8.59 -4.54
CA ARG A 273 -16.89 9.50 -5.19
C ARG A 273 -16.94 10.88 -4.56
N ILE A 274 -15.82 11.61 -4.63
CA ILE A 274 -15.67 12.97 -4.09
C ILE A 274 -14.71 13.78 -4.97
N GLY A 275 -14.90 15.09 -5.04
CA GLY A 275 -13.94 16.00 -5.67
C GLY A 275 -12.66 16.16 -4.85
N PHE A 276 -11.55 16.51 -5.48
CA PHE A 276 -10.28 16.80 -4.81
C PHE A 276 -10.39 17.93 -3.77
N ASP A 277 -11.33 18.85 -3.98
CA ASP A 277 -11.62 19.97 -3.05
C ASP A 277 -12.52 19.58 -1.86
N GLY A 278 -12.89 18.30 -1.76
CA GLY A 278 -13.74 17.78 -0.70
C GLY A 278 -15.22 18.07 -0.88
N LYS A 279 -15.64 18.49 -2.08
CA LYS A 279 -17.05 18.73 -2.42
C LYS A 279 -17.63 17.60 -3.25
N ASP A 280 -18.94 17.64 -3.45
CA ASP A 280 -19.70 16.72 -4.28
C ASP A 280 -19.50 15.25 -3.90
N LEU A 281 -19.59 14.96 -2.59
CA LEU A 281 -19.64 13.58 -2.09
C LEU A 281 -20.91 12.90 -2.58
N VAL A 282 -20.76 11.88 -3.41
CA VAL A 282 -21.85 11.08 -3.98
C VAL A 282 -21.74 9.64 -3.50
N CYS A 283 -22.82 9.11 -2.91
CA CYS A 283 -22.95 7.68 -2.62
C CYS A 283 -23.34 6.95 -3.91
N LEU A 284 -22.48 6.03 -4.36
CA LEU A 284 -22.72 5.24 -5.59
C LEU A 284 -23.53 3.97 -5.33
N THR A 285 -23.63 3.54 -4.06
CA THR A 285 -24.33 2.32 -3.65
C THR A 285 -25.23 2.63 -2.44
N PRO A 286 -26.37 3.32 -2.66
CA PRO A 286 -27.20 3.89 -1.57
C PRO A 286 -28.05 2.89 -0.80
N GLU A 287 -28.33 1.69 -1.33
CA GLU A 287 -29.18 0.72 -0.64
C GLU A 287 -28.50 0.16 0.60
N GLU A 288 -29.31 -0.22 1.58
CA GLU A 288 -28.83 -0.85 2.79
C GLU A 288 -28.26 -2.25 2.50
N GLY A 289 -27.02 -2.46 2.89
CA GLY A 289 -26.33 -3.75 2.72
C GLY A 289 -24.81 -3.62 2.68
N MET A 290 -24.16 -4.78 2.72
CA MET A 290 -22.75 -4.92 2.43
C MET A 290 -22.56 -4.94 0.92
N HIS A 291 -21.92 -3.93 0.37
CA HIS A 291 -21.69 -3.79 -1.06
C HIS A 291 -20.33 -4.34 -1.49
N ARG A 292 -20.30 -4.92 -2.70
CA ARG A 292 -19.10 -5.23 -3.48
C ARG A 292 -19.30 -4.69 -4.88
N ALA A 293 -18.41 -3.80 -5.31
CA ALA A 293 -18.54 -3.15 -6.61
C ALA A 293 -17.32 -3.41 -7.49
N TRP A 294 -17.59 -3.65 -8.79
CA TRP A 294 -16.58 -3.75 -9.83
C TRP A 294 -16.85 -2.68 -10.87
N PHE A 295 -15.90 -1.77 -11.04
CA PHE A 295 -16.01 -0.68 -11.98
C PHE A 295 -15.60 -1.11 -13.39
N SER A 296 -16.25 -0.53 -14.40
CA SER A 296 -15.79 -0.63 -15.79
C SER A 296 -14.42 0.03 -15.96
N GLY A 297 -13.68 -0.37 -17.00
CA GLY A 297 -12.33 0.17 -17.24
C GLY A 297 -12.30 1.68 -17.46
N ASP A 298 -13.39 2.23 -18.02
CA ASP A 298 -13.59 3.67 -18.25
C ASP A 298 -14.20 4.40 -17.04
N MET A 299 -14.52 3.68 -15.96
CA MET A 299 -15.16 4.21 -14.76
C MET A 299 -16.55 4.84 -14.94
N ASN A 300 -17.25 4.52 -16.03
CA ASN A 300 -18.60 5.05 -16.28
C ASN A 300 -19.71 4.24 -15.60
N TYR A 301 -19.42 2.96 -15.35
CA TYR A 301 -20.38 2.03 -14.76
C TYR A 301 -19.74 1.21 -13.66
N LEU A 302 -20.57 0.66 -12.77
CA LEU A 302 -20.17 -0.36 -11.80
C LEU A 302 -21.25 -1.46 -11.72
N VAL A 303 -20.79 -2.69 -11.62
CA VAL A 303 -21.62 -3.82 -11.17
C VAL A 303 -21.56 -3.82 -9.66
N ASP A 304 -22.71 -3.68 -9.01
CA ASP A 304 -22.88 -3.67 -7.57
C ASP A 304 -23.63 -4.92 -7.11
N VAL A 305 -23.01 -5.67 -6.21
CA VAL A 305 -23.63 -6.81 -5.52
C VAL A 305 -23.77 -6.44 -4.06
N TYR A 306 -24.99 -6.45 -3.55
CA TYR A 306 -25.22 -6.15 -2.12
C TYR A 306 -26.12 -7.19 -1.46
N SER A 307 -25.84 -7.46 -0.20
CA SER A 307 -26.54 -8.41 0.63
C SER A 307 -26.36 -8.11 2.10
N MET A 308 -27.15 -8.76 2.95
CA MET A 308 -26.96 -8.83 4.39
C MET A 308 -27.14 -10.27 4.85
N VAL A 309 -26.84 -10.56 6.12
CA VAL A 309 -27.08 -11.92 6.69
C VAL A 309 -28.54 -12.34 6.63
N ASN A 310 -29.47 -11.37 6.56
CA ASN A 310 -30.93 -11.54 6.48
C ASN A 310 -31.54 -11.06 5.16
N LYS A 311 -30.71 -10.75 4.15
CA LYS A 311 -31.14 -10.24 2.84
C LYS A 311 -30.40 -10.97 1.73
N ALA A 312 -31.15 -11.59 0.84
CA ALA A 312 -30.59 -12.28 -0.31
C ALA A 312 -29.77 -11.33 -1.21
N PRO A 313 -28.68 -11.80 -1.85
CA PRO A 313 -27.89 -11.00 -2.76
C PRO A 313 -28.70 -10.42 -3.93
N VAL A 314 -28.50 -9.13 -4.18
CA VAL A 314 -29.03 -8.40 -5.33
C VAL A 314 -27.86 -7.88 -6.14
N THR A 315 -27.91 -8.05 -7.46
CA THR A 315 -26.89 -7.57 -8.40
C THR A 315 -27.51 -6.58 -9.38
N VAL A 316 -26.91 -5.41 -9.50
CA VAL A 316 -27.37 -4.35 -10.40
C VAL A 316 -26.19 -3.74 -11.15
N LEU A 317 -26.46 -3.17 -12.33
CA LEU A 317 -25.58 -2.26 -13.04
C LEU A 317 -25.95 -0.82 -12.66
N ARG A 318 -24.97 -0.02 -12.25
CA ARG A 318 -25.15 1.40 -11.90
C ARG A 318 -24.29 2.33 -12.76
N SER A 319 -24.73 3.58 -12.87
CA SER A 319 -23.91 4.69 -13.29
C SER A 319 -22.92 5.05 -12.20
N ALA A 320 -21.63 5.19 -12.54
CA ALA A 320 -20.60 5.64 -11.61
C ALA A 320 -20.57 7.17 -11.44
N GLU A 321 -21.42 7.88 -12.18
CA GLU A 321 -21.60 9.32 -12.02
C GLU A 321 -22.46 9.65 -10.78
N ASP A 322 -23.58 8.96 -10.61
CA ASP A 322 -24.58 9.30 -9.59
C ASP A 322 -25.15 8.09 -8.80
N GLY A 323 -24.64 6.89 -9.06
CA GLY A 323 -25.07 5.66 -8.38
C GLY A 323 -26.44 5.13 -8.81
N LYS A 324 -27.12 5.77 -9.78
CA LYS A 324 -28.43 5.30 -10.25
C LYS A 324 -28.35 3.94 -10.91
N VAL A 325 -29.33 3.09 -10.63
CA VAL A 325 -29.47 1.80 -11.27
C VAL A 325 -29.80 1.98 -12.74
N VAL A 326 -28.94 1.51 -13.63
CA VAL A 326 -29.13 1.47 -15.07
C VAL A 326 -30.02 0.29 -15.43
N MET A 327 -29.73 -0.89 -14.82
CA MET A 327 -30.55 -2.09 -14.99
C MET A 327 -30.32 -3.10 -13.85
N PRO A 328 -31.35 -3.86 -13.45
CA PRO A 328 -31.18 -5.04 -12.61
C PRO A 328 -30.49 -6.14 -13.41
N LEU A 329 -29.63 -6.91 -12.75
CA LEU A 329 -28.93 -8.05 -13.35
C LEU A 329 -29.44 -9.38 -12.78
N GLU A 330 -29.46 -9.52 -11.45
CA GLU A 330 -29.85 -10.76 -10.78
C GLU A 330 -30.31 -10.49 -9.35
N THR A 331 -31.26 -11.30 -8.86
CA THR A 331 -31.64 -11.38 -7.46
C THR A 331 -31.65 -12.84 -7.06
N ALA A 332 -30.89 -13.21 -6.03
CA ALA A 332 -30.79 -14.58 -5.60
C ALA A 332 -32.16 -15.09 -5.06
N ASP A 333 -32.63 -16.19 -5.59
CA ASP A 333 -33.86 -16.88 -5.13
C ASP A 333 -33.51 -17.82 -3.96
N ILE A 334 -34.01 -17.49 -2.77
CA ILE A 334 -33.85 -18.28 -1.55
C ILE A 334 -35.13 -19.08 -1.17
N SER A 335 -36.17 -19.08 -2.02
CA SER A 335 -37.48 -19.69 -1.73
C SER A 335 -37.36 -21.18 -1.37
N ARG A 336 -36.45 -21.91 -2.04
CA ARG A 336 -36.21 -23.33 -1.72
C ARG A 336 -35.57 -23.53 -0.35
N LEU A 337 -34.70 -22.63 0.05
CA LEU A 337 -34.04 -22.65 1.36
C LEU A 337 -35.08 -22.37 2.48
N GLU A 338 -35.95 -21.40 2.27
CA GLU A 338 -37.04 -21.06 3.18
C GLU A 338 -38.05 -22.18 3.30
N ALA A 339 -38.36 -22.86 2.18
CA ALA A 339 -39.28 -24.04 2.16
C ALA A 339 -38.73 -25.23 3.00
N GLU A 340 -37.39 -25.35 3.12
CA GLU A 340 -36.74 -26.34 3.99
C GLU A 340 -36.63 -25.87 5.46
N GLY A 341 -37.31 -24.76 5.81
CA GLY A 341 -37.39 -24.26 7.18
C GLY A 341 -36.26 -23.33 7.62
N TRP A 342 -35.38 -22.89 6.70
CA TRP A 342 -34.39 -21.89 7.01
C TRP A 342 -35.04 -20.55 7.37
N LYS A 343 -34.52 -19.89 8.40
CA LYS A 343 -34.92 -18.53 8.81
C LYS A 343 -33.71 -17.62 8.83
N ALA A 344 -33.92 -16.39 8.36
CA ALA A 344 -32.89 -15.37 8.43
C ALA A 344 -32.48 -15.09 9.89
N PRO A 345 -31.19 -14.85 10.18
CA PRO A 345 -30.72 -14.39 11.48
C PRO A 345 -31.37 -13.05 11.85
N GLU A 346 -31.65 -12.88 13.15
CA GLU A 346 -32.06 -11.59 13.68
C GLU A 346 -30.82 -10.73 13.96
N VAL A 347 -30.85 -9.48 13.48
CA VAL A 347 -29.81 -8.48 13.78
C VAL A 347 -30.20 -7.77 15.08
N PHE A 348 -29.27 -7.70 16.02
CA PHE A 348 -29.47 -6.97 17.28
C PHE A 348 -28.22 -6.15 17.62
N THR A 349 -28.40 -5.13 18.44
CA THR A 349 -27.31 -4.32 18.99
C THR A 349 -27.24 -4.48 20.50
N ALA A 350 -26.03 -4.40 21.04
CA ALA A 350 -25.79 -4.39 22.48
C ALA A 350 -24.83 -3.25 22.83
N LYS A 351 -24.96 -2.72 24.05
CA LYS A 351 -23.99 -1.71 24.51
C LYS A 351 -22.65 -2.34 24.89
N GLY A 352 -21.58 -1.73 24.47
CA GLY A 352 -20.23 -2.09 24.85
C GLY A 352 -19.98 -1.89 26.36
N ARG A 353 -18.78 -2.26 26.81
CA ARG A 353 -18.37 -2.13 28.24
C ARG A 353 -18.49 -0.70 28.77
N ASP A 354 -18.34 0.30 27.92
CA ASP A 354 -18.47 1.72 28.24
C ASP A 354 -19.93 2.18 28.42
N GLY A 355 -20.92 1.32 28.16
CA GLY A 355 -22.33 1.60 28.22
C GLY A 355 -22.84 2.58 27.16
N LYS A 356 -22.01 2.97 26.19
CA LYS A 356 -22.31 3.99 25.16
C LYS A 356 -22.21 3.45 23.76
N THR A 357 -21.09 2.79 23.43
CA THR A 357 -20.81 2.27 22.10
C THR A 357 -21.75 1.13 21.76
N ASP A 358 -22.41 1.22 20.61
CA ASP A 358 -23.23 0.14 20.06
C ASP A 358 -22.32 -0.91 19.39
N MET A 359 -22.53 -2.18 19.79
CA MET A 359 -21.94 -3.34 19.16
C MET A 359 -23.03 -4.02 18.32
N TRP A 360 -22.75 -4.24 17.08
CA TRP A 360 -23.65 -4.82 16.09
C TRP A 360 -23.39 -6.31 15.89
#